data_39d5e19e77e8e5dac097269c7aaf09a2
#
_entry.id   39d5e19e77e8e5dac097269c7aaf09a2
#
_cell.length_a   1.000
_cell.length_b   1.000
_cell.length_c   1.000
_cell.angle_alpha   90.00
_cell.angle_beta   90.00
_cell.angle_gamma   90.00
#
_symmetry.space_group_name_H-M   'P 1'
#
loop_
_entity.id
_entity.type
_entity.pdbx_description
1 polymer ?
#
loop_
_entity_poly.entity_id
_entity_poly.type
_entity_poly.pdbx_seq_one_letter_code
_entity_poly.pdbx_strand_id
1 'polypeptide(L)'
;MHEMSQLGVRCFEQPLPADALNDMARPVRQTGLTVMADESLSDGNSLRRLVEGKACTAVNVRISKCGGLVASLRRCRQAKEAGLVVQVGCQVGETSMLSAAQLALCSHFSDVTYLEGCFGRHLLREDVAQPVLQFGFGGRMPRVPSGPGLGVRINENRVRLWTVRRDRIGPG
;
A
#
# COMPACT_ATOMS: atom_id res chain seq x y z
N MET A 1 3.12 10.90 20.45
CA MET A 1 1.95 11.34 19.64
C MET A 1 1.39 12.67 20.13
N HIS A 2 1.19 12.87 21.42
CA HIS A 2 0.62 14.13 21.96
C HIS A 2 1.45 15.36 21.56
N GLU A 3 2.74 15.37 21.80
CA GLU A 3 3.63 16.50 21.45
C GLU A 3 3.65 16.76 19.93
N MET A 4 3.71 15.70 19.11
CA MET A 4 3.67 15.84 17.64
C MET A 4 2.33 16.40 17.16
N SER A 5 1.22 16.06 17.83
CA SER A 5 -0.08 16.62 17.46
C SER A 5 -0.17 18.13 17.72
N GLN A 6 0.52 18.62 18.72
CA GLN A 6 0.66 20.07 18.98
C GLN A 6 1.41 20.79 17.86
N LEU A 7 2.30 20.07 17.16
CA LEU A 7 3.01 20.55 15.97
C LEU A 7 2.21 20.39 14.67
N GLY A 8 0.95 19.97 14.76
CA GLY A 8 0.05 19.84 13.61
C GLY A 8 0.01 18.45 12.97
N VAL A 9 0.73 17.45 13.49
CA VAL A 9 0.65 16.07 12.98
C VAL A 9 -0.72 15.49 13.32
N ARG A 10 -1.44 14.97 12.32
CA ARG A 10 -2.82 14.46 12.46
C ARG A 10 -2.95 12.96 12.23
N CYS A 11 -1.98 12.35 11.53
CA CYS A 11 -1.97 10.93 11.22
C CYS A 11 -0.65 10.31 11.65
N PHE A 12 -0.74 9.17 12.30
CA PHE A 12 0.41 8.37 12.75
C PHE A 12 0.29 6.97 12.16
N GLU A 13 1.18 6.67 11.22
CA GLU A 13 1.23 5.37 10.57
C GLU A 13 2.08 4.41 11.40
N GLN A 14 1.53 3.25 11.71
CA GLN A 14 2.12 2.12 12.43
C GLN A 14 3.03 2.55 13.59
N PRO A 15 2.50 3.29 14.58
CA PRO A 15 3.34 3.85 15.65
C PRO A 15 3.88 2.80 16.62
N LEU A 16 3.39 1.56 16.53
CA LEU A 16 3.76 0.45 17.41
C LEU A 16 3.98 -0.84 16.59
N PRO A 17 4.63 -1.87 17.16
CA PRO A 17 4.79 -3.17 16.51
C PRO A 17 3.47 -3.76 16.00
N ALA A 18 3.55 -4.55 14.93
CA ALA A 18 2.38 -5.06 14.19
C ALA A 18 1.41 -5.90 15.03
N ASP A 19 1.88 -6.54 16.09
CA ASP A 19 1.12 -7.38 17.01
C ASP A 19 0.57 -6.64 18.24
N ALA A 20 1.02 -5.40 18.48
CA ALA A 20 0.64 -4.58 19.65
C ALA A 20 -0.74 -3.91 19.48
N LEU A 21 -1.77 -4.65 19.03
CA LEU A 21 -3.08 -4.09 18.68
C LEU A 21 -3.79 -3.40 19.87
N ASN A 22 -3.67 -3.96 21.07
CA ASN A 22 -4.28 -3.38 22.26
C ASN A 22 -3.68 -2.02 22.60
N ASP A 23 -2.38 -1.89 22.42
CA ASP A 23 -1.67 -0.63 22.66
C ASP A 23 -1.93 0.39 21.54
N MET A 24 -2.08 -0.06 20.28
CA MET A 24 -2.53 0.79 19.17
C MET A 24 -3.95 1.35 19.39
N ALA A 25 -4.83 0.57 20.02
CA ALA A 25 -6.19 1.04 20.34
C ALA A 25 -6.23 2.16 21.41
N ARG A 26 -5.19 2.27 22.23
CA ARG A 26 -5.14 3.31 23.29
C ARG A 26 -5.11 4.74 22.73
N PRO A 27 -4.17 5.12 21.87
CA PRO A 27 -4.16 6.46 21.28
C PRO A 27 -5.40 6.76 20.45
N VAL A 28 -5.98 5.77 19.75
CA VAL A 28 -7.26 5.95 19.03
C VAL A 28 -8.34 6.45 20.01
N ARG A 29 -8.47 5.80 21.16
CA ARG A 29 -9.49 6.17 22.17
C ARG A 29 -9.20 7.49 22.89
N GLN A 30 -7.93 7.81 23.12
CA GLN A 30 -7.55 8.92 23.99
C GLN A 30 -7.36 10.26 23.25
N THR A 31 -7.00 10.24 21.97
CA THR A 31 -6.54 11.46 21.30
C THR A 31 -7.43 11.93 20.17
N GLY A 32 -8.30 11.08 19.63
CA GLY A 32 -9.05 11.39 18.43
C GLY A 32 -8.19 11.58 17.16
N LEU A 33 -6.88 11.27 17.25
CA LEU A 33 -5.96 11.33 16.11
C LEU A 33 -6.13 10.13 15.20
N THR A 34 -5.79 10.29 13.93
CA THR A 34 -5.77 9.18 13.01
C THR A 34 -4.59 8.26 13.30
N VAL A 35 -4.88 7.01 13.62
CA VAL A 35 -3.90 5.93 13.73
C VAL A 35 -4.10 5.02 12.54
N MET A 36 -3.09 4.90 11.69
CA MET A 36 -3.10 4.08 10.49
C MET A 36 -2.36 2.78 10.75
N ALA A 37 -3.03 1.65 10.47
CA ALA A 37 -2.38 0.34 10.51
C ALA A 37 -1.74 0.06 9.15
N ASP A 38 -0.45 -0.29 9.15
CA ASP A 38 0.30 -0.72 7.98
C ASP A 38 0.78 -2.16 8.14
N GLU A 39 1.86 -2.42 8.83
CA GLU A 39 2.38 -3.79 9.04
C GLU A 39 1.40 -4.69 9.78
N SER A 40 0.50 -4.13 10.57
CA SER A 40 -0.58 -4.87 11.23
C SER A 40 -1.66 -5.38 10.27
N LEU A 41 -1.71 -4.88 9.03
CA LEU A 41 -2.66 -5.30 8.00
C LEU A 41 -1.98 -6.16 6.93
N SER A 42 -2.29 -7.45 6.86
CA SER A 42 -1.79 -8.36 5.81
C SER A 42 -2.92 -9.09 5.07
N ASP A 43 -3.97 -9.46 5.77
CA ASP A 43 -5.06 -10.29 5.26
C ASP A 43 -6.42 -9.94 5.89
N GLY A 44 -7.44 -10.78 5.62
CA GLY A 44 -8.79 -10.55 6.17
C GLY A 44 -8.88 -10.78 7.67
N ASN A 45 -8.09 -11.67 8.21
CA ASN A 45 -8.10 -11.94 9.65
C ASN A 45 -7.45 -10.79 10.41
N SER A 46 -6.34 -10.25 9.91
CA SER A 46 -5.68 -9.09 10.49
C SER A 46 -6.57 -7.86 10.42
N LEU A 47 -7.27 -7.61 9.29
CA LEU A 47 -8.24 -6.52 9.21
C LEU A 47 -9.37 -6.68 10.24
N ARG A 48 -9.94 -7.88 10.37
CA ARG A 48 -10.99 -8.15 11.35
C ARG A 48 -10.52 -7.83 12.77
N ARG A 49 -9.34 -8.31 13.16
CA ARG A 49 -8.75 -8.02 14.49
C ARG A 49 -8.55 -6.53 14.74
N LEU A 50 -8.09 -5.77 13.72
CA LEU A 50 -7.92 -4.32 13.80
C LEU A 50 -9.27 -3.62 14.05
N VAL A 51 -10.33 -4.03 13.34
CA VAL A 51 -11.68 -3.46 13.47
C VAL A 51 -12.31 -3.83 14.82
N GLU A 52 -12.31 -5.10 15.19
CA GLU A 52 -12.88 -5.58 16.47
C GLU A 52 -12.17 -4.95 17.67
N GLY A 53 -10.83 -4.84 17.60
CA GLY A 53 -10.02 -4.22 18.65
C GLY A 53 -10.07 -2.69 18.65
N LYS A 54 -10.69 -2.05 17.65
CA LYS A 54 -10.67 -0.60 17.44
C LYS A 54 -9.24 -0.06 17.49
N ALA A 55 -8.31 -0.80 16.88
CA ALA A 55 -6.88 -0.55 16.98
C ALA A 55 -6.37 0.51 15.99
N CYS A 56 -7.19 0.90 15.02
CA CYS A 56 -6.87 1.94 14.05
C CYS A 56 -8.12 2.67 13.56
N THR A 57 -7.93 3.83 12.94
CA THR A 57 -8.97 4.59 12.24
C THR A 57 -8.68 4.69 10.74
N ALA A 58 -7.50 4.24 10.32
CA ALA A 58 -7.07 4.18 8.94
C ALA A 58 -6.26 2.92 8.68
N VAL A 59 -6.18 2.51 7.42
CA VAL A 59 -5.38 1.37 6.98
C VAL A 59 -4.55 1.73 5.74
N ASN A 60 -3.32 1.21 5.69
CA ASN A 60 -2.46 1.27 4.51
C ASN A 60 -2.51 -0.07 3.77
N VAL A 61 -3.18 -0.11 2.63
CA VAL A 61 -3.31 -1.29 1.78
C VAL A 61 -2.20 -1.29 0.75
N ARG A 62 -1.23 -2.20 0.90
CA ARG A 62 -0.17 -2.43 -0.08
C ARG A 62 -0.43 -3.73 -0.84
N ILE A 63 -0.45 -3.68 -2.17
CA ILE A 63 -0.85 -4.82 -3.02
C ILE A 63 0.02 -6.05 -2.75
N SER A 64 1.32 -5.87 -2.63
CA SER A 64 2.27 -6.95 -2.35
C SER A 64 2.08 -7.58 -0.97
N LYS A 65 1.74 -6.79 0.04
CA LYS A 65 1.52 -7.22 1.41
C LYS A 65 0.15 -7.91 1.58
N CYS A 66 -0.88 -7.42 0.91
CA CYS A 66 -2.26 -7.86 1.09
C CYS A 66 -2.67 -9.02 0.18
N GLY A 67 -1.73 -9.70 -0.50
CA GLY A 67 -2.00 -10.89 -1.30
C GLY A 67 -2.44 -10.63 -2.73
N GLY A 68 -1.99 -9.52 -3.32
CA GLY A 68 -2.24 -9.17 -4.73
C GLY A 68 -3.47 -8.29 -4.95
N LEU A 69 -3.75 -8.00 -6.21
CA LEU A 69 -4.72 -6.98 -6.62
C LEU A 69 -6.15 -7.25 -6.12
N VAL A 70 -6.66 -8.47 -6.32
CA VAL A 70 -8.04 -8.83 -5.95
C VAL A 70 -8.21 -8.86 -4.43
N ALA A 71 -7.23 -9.41 -3.71
CA ALA A 71 -7.26 -9.44 -2.25
C ALA A 71 -7.20 -8.01 -1.68
N SER A 72 -6.35 -7.14 -2.22
CA SER A 72 -6.24 -5.74 -1.82
C SER A 72 -7.53 -4.97 -2.06
N LEU A 73 -8.18 -5.17 -3.21
CA LEU A 73 -9.49 -4.55 -3.49
C LEU A 73 -10.56 -4.97 -2.47
N ARG A 74 -10.55 -6.25 -2.08
CA ARG A 74 -11.45 -6.74 -1.00
C ARG A 74 -11.13 -6.07 0.34
N ARG A 75 -9.83 -5.89 0.68
CA ARG A 75 -9.42 -5.20 1.92
C ARG A 75 -9.88 -3.75 1.91
N CYS A 76 -9.72 -3.03 0.79
CA CYS A 76 -10.19 -1.66 0.66
C CYS A 76 -11.71 -1.55 0.93
N ARG A 77 -12.51 -2.42 0.32
CA ARG A 77 -13.97 -2.44 0.52
C ARG A 77 -14.35 -2.75 1.97
N GLN A 78 -13.78 -3.80 2.53
CA GLN A 78 -14.04 -4.19 3.93
C GLN A 78 -13.62 -3.12 4.93
N ALA A 79 -12.48 -2.46 4.71
CA ALA A 79 -12.02 -1.35 5.54
C ALA A 79 -13.00 -0.17 5.47
N LYS A 80 -13.48 0.17 4.26
CA LYS A 80 -14.46 1.23 4.06
C LYS A 80 -15.80 0.90 4.72
N GLU A 81 -16.30 -0.32 4.57
CA GLU A 81 -17.52 -0.81 5.22
C GLU A 81 -17.41 -0.75 6.75
N ALA A 82 -16.21 -0.95 7.30
CA ALA A 82 -15.91 -0.78 8.72
C ALA A 82 -15.70 0.68 9.16
N GLY A 83 -15.86 1.66 8.26
CA GLY A 83 -15.71 3.09 8.56
C GLY A 83 -14.25 3.57 8.66
N LEU A 84 -13.28 2.78 8.17
CA LEU A 84 -11.87 3.15 8.19
C LEU A 84 -11.51 4.02 6.98
N VAL A 85 -10.57 4.94 7.19
CA VAL A 85 -9.91 5.68 6.11
C VAL A 85 -8.97 4.73 5.38
N VAL A 86 -8.98 4.78 4.04
CA VAL A 86 -8.13 3.91 3.21
C VAL A 86 -7.03 4.72 2.54
N GLN A 87 -5.78 4.31 2.81
CA GLN A 87 -4.60 4.64 2.02
C GLN A 87 -4.26 3.45 1.13
N VAL A 88 -3.87 3.72 -0.11
CA VAL A 88 -3.20 2.73 -0.95
C VAL A 88 -1.73 3.08 -1.02
N GLY A 89 -0.91 2.23 -0.41
CA GLY A 89 0.51 2.46 -0.26
C GLY A 89 1.38 1.59 -1.15
N CYS A 90 2.69 1.81 -1.06
CA CYS A 90 3.70 1.09 -1.81
C CYS A 90 4.76 0.47 -0.90
N GLN A 91 5.53 -0.48 -1.43
CA GLN A 91 6.77 -0.95 -0.78
C GLN A 91 7.96 -0.12 -1.25
N VAL A 92 8.96 -0.04 -0.39
CA VAL A 92 10.25 0.56 -0.73
C VAL A 92 10.88 -0.22 -1.89
N GLY A 93 11.24 0.47 -2.98
CA GLY A 93 11.87 -0.14 -4.16
C GLY A 93 10.91 -0.89 -5.09
N GLU A 94 9.62 -0.64 -5.03
CA GLU A 94 8.65 -1.16 -6.02
C GLU A 94 9.00 -0.70 -7.43
N THR A 95 8.77 -1.62 -8.40
CA THR A 95 8.84 -1.29 -9.83
C THR A 95 7.50 -0.76 -10.34
N SER A 96 7.51 -0.22 -11.54
CA SER A 96 6.28 0.26 -12.22
C SER A 96 5.23 -0.84 -12.44
N MET A 97 5.55 -2.10 -12.28
CA MET A 97 4.56 -3.19 -12.29
C MET A 97 3.58 -3.07 -11.12
N LEU A 98 4.09 -2.90 -9.90
CA LEU A 98 3.23 -2.71 -8.72
C LEU A 98 2.57 -1.33 -8.73
N SER A 99 3.26 -0.30 -9.24
CA SER A 99 2.65 1.02 -9.44
C SER A 99 1.46 0.98 -10.42
N ALA A 100 1.56 0.20 -11.51
CA ALA A 100 0.45 0.01 -12.43
C ALA A 100 -0.72 -0.74 -11.77
N ALA A 101 -0.42 -1.77 -10.97
CA ALA A 101 -1.43 -2.48 -10.20
C ALA A 101 -2.12 -1.57 -9.18
N GLN A 102 -1.38 -0.67 -8.53
CA GLN A 102 -1.90 0.34 -7.61
C GLN A 102 -2.89 1.27 -8.32
N LEU A 103 -2.51 1.79 -9.48
CA LEU A 103 -3.38 2.65 -10.29
C LEU A 103 -4.63 1.90 -10.78
N ALA A 104 -4.49 0.64 -11.18
CA ALA A 104 -5.63 -0.20 -11.56
C ALA A 104 -6.58 -0.44 -10.38
N LEU A 105 -6.05 -0.69 -9.17
CA LEU A 105 -6.86 -0.80 -7.96
C LEU A 105 -7.64 0.50 -7.72
N CYS A 106 -6.96 1.64 -7.74
CA CYS A 106 -7.58 2.95 -7.48
C CYS A 106 -8.61 3.33 -8.56
N SER A 107 -8.49 2.85 -9.79
CA SER A 107 -9.51 3.06 -10.82
C SER A 107 -10.82 2.28 -10.58
N HIS A 108 -10.76 1.20 -9.76
CA HIS A 108 -11.92 0.37 -9.40
C HIS A 108 -12.45 0.63 -7.98
N PHE A 109 -11.70 1.37 -7.18
CA PHE A 109 -12.07 1.77 -5.83
C PHE A 109 -11.73 3.24 -5.63
N SER A 110 -12.76 4.09 -5.74
CA SER A 110 -12.61 5.55 -5.70
C SER A 110 -12.50 6.14 -4.30
N ASP A 111 -12.86 5.38 -3.26
CA ASP A 111 -12.85 5.82 -1.86
C ASP A 111 -11.44 5.78 -1.22
N VAL A 112 -10.40 6.02 -2.01
CA VAL A 112 -9.02 6.17 -1.54
C VAL A 112 -8.83 7.60 -1.07
N THR A 113 -8.47 7.77 0.20
CA THR A 113 -8.19 9.08 0.78
C THR A 113 -6.76 9.53 0.50
N TYR A 114 -5.80 8.58 0.62
CA TYR A 114 -4.39 8.84 0.38
C TYR A 114 -3.83 7.83 -0.60
N LEU A 115 -3.00 8.29 -1.51
CA LEU A 115 -2.23 7.47 -2.43
C LEU A 115 -0.76 7.81 -2.29
N GLU A 116 0.02 6.87 -1.80
CA GLU A 116 1.42 7.10 -1.45
C GLU A 116 2.32 7.27 -2.68
N GLY A 117 1.98 6.63 -3.77
CA GLY A 117 2.80 6.66 -4.97
C GLY A 117 3.87 5.57 -4.99
N CYS A 118 5.04 5.86 -5.53
CA CYS A 118 6.13 4.90 -5.66
C CYS A 118 7.50 5.57 -5.49
N PHE A 119 8.32 5.02 -4.61
CA PHE A 119 9.70 5.46 -4.37
C PHE A 119 10.73 4.78 -5.28
N GLY A 120 10.33 3.80 -6.10
CA GLY A 120 11.23 3.06 -6.99
C GLY A 120 12.12 3.95 -7.85
N ARG A 121 11.60 5.09 -8.35
CA ARG A 121 12.38 6.07 -9.11
C ARG A 121 13.62 6.60 -8.39
N HIS A 122 13.58 6.70 -7.06
CA HIS A 122 14.68 7.24 -6.26
C HIS A 122 15.62 6.15 -5.73
N LEU A 123 15.19 4.89 -5.77
CA LEU A 123 15.88 3.79 -5.13
C LEU A 123 16.44 2.76 -6.13
N LEU A 124 15.76 2.57 -7.28
CA LEU A 124 16.17 1.63 -8.30
C LEU A 124 17.10 2.32 -9.30
N ARG A 125 18.15 1.64 -9.71
CA ARG A 125 19.00 2.08 -10.83
C ARG A 125 18.20 2.14 -12.12
N GLU A 126 17.37 1.13 -12.34
CA GLU A 126 16.52 0.98 -13.51
C GLU A 126 15.24 0.24 -13.12
N ASP A 127 14.15 0.59 -13.79
CA ASP A 127 12.89 -0.14 -13.66
C ASP A 127 12.84 -1.27 -14.70
N VAL A 128 12.37 -2.43 -14.27
CA VAL A 128 12.20 -3.60 -15.17
C VAL A 128 10.91 -3.53 -15.99
N ALA A 129 10.06 -2.54 -15.78
CA ALA A 129 8.82 -2.33 -16.53
C ALA A 129 8.92 -1.15 -17.50
N GLN A 130 8.09 -1.18 -18.53
CA GLN A 130 7.92 -0.11 -19.53
C GLN A 130 6.43 0.10 -19.85
N PRO A 131 5.94 1.39 -19.89
CA PRO A 131 6.65 2.60 -19.52
C PRO A 131 6.98 2.64 -18.03
N VAL A 132 8.02 3.40 -17.66
CA VAL A 132 8.30 3.72 -16.26
C VAL A 132 7.27 4.73 -15.77
N LEU A 133 6.54 4.37 -14.72
CA LEU A 133 5.52 5.22 -14.12
C LEU A 133 6.17 6.18 -13.11
N GLN A 134 5.83 7.45 -13.24
CA GLN A 134 6.40 8.49 -12.39
C GLN A 134 5.28 9.22 -11.64
N PHE A 135 5.31 9.11 -10.33
CA PHE A 135 4.50 9.93 -9.45
C PHE A 135 5.22 11.25 -9.22
N GLY A 136 4.49 12.37 -9.35
CA GLY A 136 5.05 13.70 -9.20
C GLY A 136 4.80 14.28 -7.82
N PHE A 137 5.62 15.26 -7.45
CA PHE A 137 5.37 16.06 -6.26
C PHE A 137 4.04 16.84 -6.38
N GLY A 138 3.42 17.12 -5.24
CA GLY A 138 2.15 17.87 -5.18
C GLY A 138 0.93 17.07 -5.66
N GLY A 139 0.96 15.75 -5.52
CA GLY A 139 -0.19 14.88 -5.81
C GLY A 139 -0.41 14.61 -7.29
N ARG A 140 0.56 14.86 -8.15
CA ARG A 140 0.46 14.48 -9.57
C ARG A 140 0.56 12.98 -9.72
N MET A 141 -0.56 12.36 -10.08
CA MET A 141 -0.64 10.94 -10.40
C MET A 141 -0.36 10.70 -11.87
N PRO A 142 0.36 9.61 -12.22
CA PRO A 142 0.45 9.19 -13.59
C PRO A 142 -0.93 8.75 -14.10
N ARG A 143 -1.12 8.82 -15.41
CA ARG A 143 -2.32 8.21 -16.01
C ARG A 143 -2.27 6.69 -15.82
N VAL A 144 -3.44 6.09 -15.61
CA VAL A 144 -3.57 4.64 -15.63
C VAL A 144 -3.08 4.14 -16.99
N PRO A 145 -2.09 3.23 -17.03
CA PRO A 145 -1.60 2.72 -18.30
C PRO A 145 -2.73 2.06 -19.11
N SER A 146 -2.73 2.29 -20.40
CA SER A 146 -3.67 1.66 -21.34
C SER A 146 -3.06 0.41 -21.95
N GLY A 147 -3.88 -0.61 -22.21
CA GLY A 147 -3.46 -1.84 -22.88
C GLY A 147 -3.81 -3.10 -22.08
N PRO A 148 -3.44 -4.28 -22.60
CA PRO A 148 -3.71 -5.56 -21.94
C PRO A 148 -3.04 -5.68 -20.56
N GLY A 149 -3.68 -6.37 -19.64
CA GLY A 149 -3.20 -6.61 -18.29
C GLY A 149 -3.08 -5.31 -17.49
N LEU A 150 -1.92 -5.01 -16.97
CA LEU A 150 -1.65 -3.77 -16.22
C LEU A 150 -1.23 -2.59 -17.13
N GLY A 151 -1.22 -2.77 -18.44
CA GLY A 151 -0.80 -1.73 -19.39
C GLY A 151 0.69 -1.40 -19.35
N VAL A 152 1.50 -2.20 -18.67
CA VAL A 152 2.97 -2.13 -18.67
C VAL A 152 3.55 -3.43 -19.21
N ARG A 153 4.74 -3.36 -19.81
CA ARG A 153 5.46 -4.53 -20.34
C ARG A 153 6.74 -4.75 -19.56
N ILE A 154 7.14 -6.00 -19.39
CA ILE A 154 8.42 -6.33 -18.77
C ILE A 154 9.55 -6.15 -19.79
N ASN A 155 10.61 -5.47 -19.40
CA ASN A 155 11.86 -5.42 -20.13
C ASN A 155 12.70 -6.65 -19.79
N GLU A 156 12.59 -7.71 -20.58
CA GLU A 156 13.26 -8.98 -20.33
C GLU A 156 14.79 -8.85 -20.25
N ASN A 157 15.39 -7.94 -21.03
CA ASN A 157 16.84 -7.73 -20.99
C ASN A 157 17.26 -7.19 -19.63
N ARG A 158 16.53 -6.25 -19.05
CA ARG A 158 16.79 -5.75 -17.70
C ARG A 158 16.57 -6.82 -16.65
N VAL A 159 15.51 -7.61 -16.78
CA VAL A 159 15.28 -8.75 -15.88
C VAL A 159 16.47 -9.71 -15.92
N ARG A 160 16.95 -10.09 -17.11
CA ARG A 160 18.13 -10.96 -17.25
C ARG A 160 19.37 -10.35 -16.63
N LEU A 161 19.62 -9.05 -16.87
CA LEU A 161 20.79 -8.33 -16.36
C LEU A 161 20.84 -8.28 -14.82
N TRP A 162 19.68 -8.11 -14.18
CA TRP A 162 19.60 -7.93 -12.73
C TRP A 162 19.21 -9.21 -11.98
N THR A 163 19.00 -10.33 -12.68
CA THR A 163 18.68 -11.62 -12.05
C THR A 163 19.91 -12.20 -11.36
N VAL A 164 19.86 -12.30 -10.05
CA VAL A 164 20.92 -12.93 -9.22
C VAL A 164 20.64 -14.40 -8.94
N ARG A 165 19.39 -14.83 -9.03
CA ARG A 165 18.96 -16.21 -8.81
C ARG A 165 17.73 -16.53 -9.64
N ARG A 166 17.65 -17.76 -10.17
CA ARG A 166 16.52 -18.26 -10.94
C ARG A 166 16.09 -19.62 -10.43
N ASP A 167 14.89 -19.72 -9.92
CA ASP A 167 14.28 -20.99 -9.52
C ASP A 167 13.13 -21.30 -10.50
N ARG A 168 12.99 -22.58 -10.88
CA ARG A 168 11.83 -23.05 -11.65
C ARG A 168 10.79 -23.59 -10.66
N ILE A 169 9.62 -22.98 -10.66
CA ILE A 169 8.45 -23.50 -9.96
C ILE A 169 7.61 -24.19 -11.03
N GLY A 170 7.59 -25.51 -11.04
CA GLY A 170 6.78 -26.31 -11.95
C GLY A 170 6.02 -27.38 -11.17
N PRO A 171 4.97 -27.98 -11.76
CA PRO A 171 4.42 -29.18 -11.18
C PRO A 171 5.53 -30.23 -11.11
N GLY A 172 5.76 -30.77 -9.91
CA GLY A 172 6.62 -31.92 -9.69
C GLY A 172 6.13 -33.16 -10.43
#